data_2aa1f2ed9490a1ce111d0bea2ec32b49
#
_entry.id   2aa1f2ed9490a1ce111d0bea2ec32b49
#
_cell.length_a   1.000
_cell.length_b   1.000
_cell.length_c   1.000
_cell.angle_alpha   90.00
_cell.angle_beta   90.00
_cell.angle_gamma   90.00
#
_symmetry.space_group_name_H-M   'P 1'
#
loop_
_entity.id
_entity.type
_entity.pdbx_description
1 polymer ?
#
loop_
_entity_poly.entity_id
_entity_poly.type
_entity_poly.pdbx_seq_one_letter_code
_entity_poly.pdbx_strand_id
1 'polypeptide(L)'
;KIIGWDEILEGGVSRTATVMSWRGTKGGIEAAKLGNDVIMTPSDYYYLDHFQTADPVKNKEPLAIGGYTSLKKSYSFDPFDQLTDYESQFINGIQAQHMLLPRLAALSEVAWSNFHRTSYDQFVERVETSLLPLYDSAEYNYADYAFQNPPIE
;
A
#
# COMPACT_ATOMS: atom_id res chain seq x y z
N LYS A 1 -13.13 5.20 -21.62
CA LYS A 1 -13.35 4.57 -20.32
C LYS A 1 -13.37 5.66 -19.25
N ILE A 2 -14.27 5.56 -18.29
CA ILE A 2 -14.31 6.43 -17.11
C ILE A 2 -13.59 5.68 -15.98
N ILE A 3 -12.80 6.39 -15.20
CA ILE A 3 -12.26 5.94 -13.93
C ILE A 3 -12.85 6.86 -12.86
N GLY A 4 -13.44 6.30 -11.83
CA GLY A 4 -14.00 7.05 -10.71
C GLY A 4 -13.64 6.42 -9.38
N TRP A 5 -13.61 7.24 -8.33
CA TRP A 5 -13.47 6.75 -6.97
C TRP A 5 -14.64 5.84 -6.60
N ASP A 6 -14.52 5.05 -5.55
CA ASP A 6 -15.54 4.06 -5.16
C ASP A 6 -16.92 4.68 -4.80
N GLU A 7 -17.01 6.01 -4.63
CA GLU A 7 -18.27 6.72 -4.51
C GLU A 7 -19.19 6.60 -5.74
N ILE A 8 -18.65 6.33 -6.92
CA ILE A 8 -19.48 6.13 -8.12
C ILE A 8 -20.43 4.92 -8.02
N LEU A 9 -20.15 4.00 -7.08
CA LEU A 9 -21.02 2.87 -6.81
C LEU A 9 -22.38 3.31 -6.23
N GLU A 10 -22.42 4.42 -5.51
CA GLU A 10 -23.62 4.94 -4.84
C GLU A 10 -24.73 5.38 -5.83
N GLY A 11 -24.36 5.79 -7.03
CA GLY A 11 -25.29 6.22 -8.09
C GLY A 11 -25.62 5.17 -9.14
N GLY A 12 -25.08 3.98 -8.99
CA GLY A 12 -25.09 2.96 -10.04
C GLY A 12 -23.99 3.19 -11.08
N VAL A 13 -23.18 2.19 -11.31
CA VAL A 13 -21.97 2.26 -12.16
C VAL A 13 -22.16 1.47 -13.45
N SER A 14 -21.74 2.05 -14.58
CA SER A 14 -21.65 1.30 -15.84
C SER A 14 -20.56 0.25 -15.76
N ARG A 15 -20.81 -0.95 -16.31
CA ARG A 15 -19.80 -2.03 -16.39
C ARG A 15 -18.53 -1.67 -17.16
N THR A 16 -18.56 -0.59 -17.94
CA THR A 16 -17.38 -0.11 -18.67
C THR A 16 -16.50 0.85 -17.87
N ALA A 17 -16.96 1.28 -16.69
CA ALA A 17 -16.18 2.11 -15.79
C ALA A 17 -15.17 1.27 -15.01
N THR A 18 -14.05 1.88 -14.67
CA THR A 18 -13.09 1.34 -13.70
C THR A 18 -13.32 2.03 -12.36
N VAL A 19 -13.39 1.25 -11.29
CA VAL A 19 -13.60 1.77 -9.94
C VAL A 19 -12.30 1.78 -9.17
N MET A 20 -11.93 2.95 -8.63
CA MET A 20 -10.74 3.13 -7.80
C MET A 20 -11.14 3.13 -6.32
N SER A 21 -10.83 2.04 -5.61
CA SER A 21 -11.25 1.83 -4.22
C SER A 21 -10.22 2.39 -3.25
N TRP A 22 -10.57 3.47 -2.54
CA TRP A 22 -9.70 4.13 -1.59
C TRP A 22 -10.20 4.08 -0.14
N ARG A 23 -11.52 4.00 0.08
CA ARG A 23 -12.13 3.91 1.42
C ARG A 23 -12.01 2.51 2.05
N GLY A 24 -10.92 1.80 1.76
CA GLY A 24 -10.70 0.41 2.12
C GLY A 24 -10.94 -0.53 0.94
N THR A 25 -11.16 -1.81 1.22
CA THR A 25 -11.27 -2.86 0.18
C THR A 25 -12.71 -3.10 -0.31
N LYS A 26 -13.71 -2.69 0.48
CA LYS A 26 -15.13 -3.00 0.23
C LYS A 26 -15.63 -2.55 -1.14
N GLY A 27 -15.34 -1.30 -1.51
CA GLY A 27 -15.78 -0.73 -2.79
C GLY A 27 -15.19 -1.49 -3.98
N GLY A 28 -13.92 -1.87 -3.89
CA GLY A 28 -13.27 -2.70 -4.91
C GLY A 28 -13.91 -4.07 -5.06
N ILE A 29 -14.18 -4.75 -3.95
CA ILE A 29 -14.84 -6.06 -3.94
C ILE A 29 -16.24 -5.97 -4.54
N GLU A 30 -17.00 -4.93 -4.20
CA GLU A 30 -18.34 -4.70 -4.76
C GLU A 30 -18.27 -4.46 -6.27
N ALA A 31 -17.40 -3.57 -6.71
CA ALA A 31 -17.21 -3.26 -8.13
C ALA A 31 -16.80 -4.51 -8.93
N ALA A 32 -15.88 -5.31 -8.41
CA ALA A 32 -15.46 -6.55 -9.05
C ALA A 32 -16.62 -7.55 -9.20
N LYS A 33 -17.46 -7.70 -8.17
CA LYS A 33 -18.68 -8.54 -8.25
C LYS A 33 -19.70 -8.04 -9.29
N LEU A 34 -19.70 -6.74 -9.59
CA LEU A 34 -20.51 -6.15 -10.64
C LEU A 34 -19.88 -6.30 -12.04
N GLY A 35 -18.66 -6.82 -12.11
CA GLY A 35 -17.91 -7.02 -13.36
C GLY A 35 -17.18 -5.78 -13.86
N ASN A 36 -16.88 -4.84 -12.99
CA ASN A 36 -16.07 -3.67 -13.28
C ASN A 36 -14.58 -3.97 -13.09
N ASP A 37 -13.71 -3.32 -13.89
CA ASP A 37 -12.28 -3.25 -13.58
C ASP A 37 -12.09 -2.49 -12.26
N VAL A 38 -11.11 -2.88 -11.46
CA VAL A 38 -10.85 -2.28 -10.14
C VAL A 38 -9.39 -1.87 -10.00
N ILE A 39 -9.18 -0.68 -9.42
CA ILE A 39 -7.88 -0.21 -8.95
C ILE A 39 -7.94 -0.15 -7.42
N MET A 40 -7.07 -0.91 -6.75
CA MET A 40 -7.04 -0.98 -5.29
C MET A 40 -6.02 0.01 -4.73
N THR A 41 -6.51 1.02 -4.02
CA THR A 41 -5.71 2.03 -3.32
C THR A 41 -6.21 2.23 -1.88
N PRO A 42 -6.43 1.16 -1.12
CA PRO A 42 -7.07 1.25 0.18
C PRO A 42 -6.22 2.09 1.15
N SER A 43 -6.85 3.07 1.79
CA SER A 43 -6.21 4.04 2.68
C SER A 43 -5.46 3.37 3.83
N ASP A 44 -6.00 2.30 4.38
CA ASP A 44 -5.41 1.56 5.49
C ASP A 44 -4.05 0.93 5.16
N TYR A 45 -3.75 0.72 3.87
CA TYR A 45 -2.55 0.04 3.41
C TYR A 45 -1.60 0.95 2.63
N TYR A 46 -2.14 1.90 1.85
CA TYR A 46 -1.36 2.63 0.84
C TYR A 46 -1.46 4.15 0.92
N TYR A 47 -2.04 4.70 1.99
CA TYR A 47 -1.91 6.13 2.28
C TYR A 47 -0.55 6.37 2.95
N LEU A 48 0.44 6.65 2.10
CA LEU A 48 1.83 6.83 2.53
C LEU A 48 2.09 8.22 3.15
N ASP A 49 1.07 9.04 3.29
CA ASP A 49 1.02 10.25 4.09
C ASP A 49 0.60 10.00 5.56
N HIS A 50 0.31 8.74 5.92
CA HIS A 50 0.18 8.32 7.30
C HIS A 50 1.55 8.14 7.97
N PHE A 51 1.60 8.23 9.30
CA PHE A 51 2.78 7.88 10.07
C PHE A 51 3.20 6.43 9.82
N GLN A 52 4.51 6.19 9.78
CA GLN A 52 5.08 4.83 9.65
C GLN A 52 5.26 4.14 11.00
N THR A 53 5.15 4.88 12.10
CA THR A 53 5.32 4.40 13.47
C THR A 53 4.07 4.67 14.30
N ALA A 54 3.83 3.81 15.30
CA ALA A 54 2.79 4.02 16.30
C ALA A 54 3.16 5.12 17.32
N ASP A 55 4.44 5.48 17.43
CA ASP A 55 4.93 6.56 18.30
C ASP A 55 5.71 7.60 17.49
N PRO A 56 5.03 8.51 16.78
CA PRO A 56 5.66 9.49 15.91
C PRO A 56 6.52 10.49 16.66
N VAL A 57 6.21 10.77 17.92
CA VAL A 57 6.99 11.72 18.76
C VAL A 57 8.32 11.10 19.12
N LYS A 58 8.34 9.86 19.61
CA LYS A 58 9.55 9.12 19.96
C LYS A 58 10.49 8.96 18.78
N ASN A 59 9.94 8.61 17.64
CA ASN A 59 10.70 8.36 16.42
C ASN A 59 10.95 9.63 15.59
N LYS A 60 10.57 10.81 16.09
CA LYS A 60 10.78 12.11 15.42
C LYS A 60 10.25 12.12 13.99
N GLU A 61 9.10 11.49 13.79
CA GLU A 61 8.52 11.37 12.46
C GLU A 61 8.10 12.75 11.93
N PRO A 62 8.31 13.04 10.64
CA PRO A 62 7.82 14.27 10.01
C PRO A 62 6.31 14.41 10.15
N LEU A 63 5.82 15.64 9.97
CA LEU A 63 4.39 15.92 9.98
C LEU A 63 3.68 15.06 8.93
N ALA A 64 2.65 14.35 9.35
CA ALA A 64 1.78 13.54 8.50
C ALA A 64 0.33 13.99 8.64
N ILE A 65 -0.55 13.54 7.73
CA ILE A 65 -1.99 13.84 7.78
C ILE A 65 -2.68 13.22 9.00
N GLY A 66 -2.03 12.24 9.60
CA GLY A 66 -2.55 11.40 10.68
C GLY A 66 -2.60 9.94 10.25
N GLY A 67 -3.22 9.09 11.05
CA GLY A 67 -3.27 7.65 10.77
C GLY A 67 -1.93 6.95 11.01
N TYR A 68 -1.93 5.63 10.85
CA TYR A 68 -0.74 4.80 11.02
C TYR A 68 -0.75 3.67 9.99
N THR A 69 0.28 3.64 9.15
CA THR A 69 0.45 2.59 8.14
C THR A 69 1.89 2.11 8.17
N SER A 70 2.15 1.04 8.89
CA SER A 70 3.49 0.46 8.99
C SER A 70 3.94 -0.22 7.70
N LEU A 71 5.26 -0.43 7.56
CA LEU A 71 5.83 -1.24 6.49
C LEU A 71 5.16 -2.63 6.41
N LYS A 72 4.99 -3.29 7.57
CA LYS A 72 4.34 -4.59 7.65
C LYS A 72 2.88 -4.54 7.19
N LYS A 73 2.15 -3.48 7.54
CA LYS A 73 0.76 -3.29 7.11
C LYS A 73 0.66 -3.15 5.59
N SER A 74 1.51 -2.32 4.97
CA SER A 74 1.57 -2.17 3.51
C SER A 74 1.90 -3.49 2.81
N TYR A 75 2.84 -4.27 3.36
CA TYR A 75 3.21 -5.57 2.81
C TYR A 75 2.11 -6.64 2.98
N SER A 76 1.30 -6.54 4.03
CA SER A 76 0.26 -7.54 4.33
C SER A 76 -0.95 -7.49 3.40
N PHE A 77 -1.09 -6.43 2.58
CA PHE A 77 -2.21 -6.36 1.64
C PHE A 77 -2.16 -7.51 0.65
N ASP A 78 -3.26 -8.23 0.54
CA ASP A 78 -3.44 -9.26 -0.47
C ASP A 78 -4.61 -8.89 -1.37
N PRO A 79 -4.36 -8.48 -2.62
CA PRO A 79 -5.44 -8.15 -3.55
C PRO A 79 -6.26 -9.37 -3.95
N PHE A 80 -5.75 -10.58 -3.72
CA PHE A 80 -6.37 -11.83 -4.16
C PHE A 80 -7.14 -12.55 -3.04
N ASP A 81 -6.95 -12.15 -1.79
CA ASP A 81 -7.63 -12.80 -0.64
C ASP A 81 -9.17 -12.79 -0.77
N GLN A 82 -9.72 -11.82 -1.52
CA GLN A 82 -11.15 -11.69 -1.73
C GLN A 82 -11.56 -11.52 -3.21
N LEU A 83 -10.60 -11.53 -4.13
CA LEU A 83 -10.78 -11.27 -5.56
C LEU A 83 -10.01 -12.30 -6.39
N THR A 84 -10.35 -13.58 -6.25
CA THR A 84 -9.61 -14.71 -6.84
C THR A 84 -9.53 -14.69 -8.37
N ASP A 85 -10.39 -13.94 -9.06
CA ASP A 85 -10.52 -13.94 -10.52
C ASP A 85 -10.39 -12.55 -11.17
N TYR A 86 -9.83 -11.55 -10.46
CA TYR A 86 -9.78 -10.16 -10.96
C TYR A 86 -8.37 -9.59 -10.99
N GLU A 87 -8.08 -8.82 -12.04
CA GLU A 87 -6.88 -7.99 -12.09
C GLU A 87 -7.08 -6.73 -11.24
N SER A 88 -6.18 -6.50 -10.30
CA SER A 88 -6.08 -5.26 -9.55
C SER A 88 -4.83 -4.50 -9.94
N GLN A 89 -4.97 -3.20 -10.17
CA GLN A 89 -3.86 -2.29 -10.46
C GLN A 89 -3.65 -1.35 -9.27
N PHE A 90 -2.40 -1.15 -8.89
CA PHE A 90 -2.04 -0.24 -7.80
C PHE A 90 -1.54 1.08 -8.37
N ILE A 91 -2.20 2.16 -7.98
CA ILE A 91 -1.76 3.53 -8.28
C ILE A 91 -1.55 4.25 -6.96
N ASN A 92 -0.38 4.85 -6.81
CA ASN A 92 -0.01 5.56 -5.59
C ASN A 92 0.40 6.99 -5.90
N GLY A 93 -0.05 7.92 -5.05
CA GLY A 93 0.37 9.32 -5.09
C GLY A 93 1.79 9.48 -4.56
N ILE A 94 2.60 10.31 -5.23
CA ILE A 94 4.00 10.56 -4.85
C ILE A 94 4.06 11.59 -3.72
N GLN A 95 4.73 11.21 -2.61
CA GLN A 95 5.09 12.10 -1.51
C GLN A 95 6.60 12.10 -1.23
N ALA A 96 7.03 12.82 -0.19
CA ALA A 96 8.45 12.90 0.19
C ALA A 96 9.08 11.50 0.45
N GLN A 97 10.37 11.38 0.16
CA GLN A 97 11.12 10.10 0.28
C GLN A 97 10.87 9.38 1.59
N HIS A 98 10.90 10.10 2.72
CA HIS A 98 10.67 9.52 4.04
C HIS A 98 9.30 8.85 4.16
N MET A 99 8.26 9.43 3.59
CA MET A 99 6.90 8.89 3.64
C MET A 99 6.74 7.68 2.71
N LEU A 100 7.54 7.61 1.65
CA LEU A 100 7.50 6.53 0.67
C LEU A 100 8.35 5.32 1.10
N LEU A 101 9.55 5.57 1.57
CA LEU A 101 10.55 4.53 1.79
C LEU A 101 10.60 4.08 3.26
N PRO A 102 10.64 2.79 3.55
CA PRO A 102 10.73 1.68 2.59
C PRO A 102 9.36 1.11 2.15
N ARG A 103 8.22 1.71 2.52
CA ARG A 103 6.87 1.19 2.21
C ARG A 103 6.62 1.01 0.70
N LEU A 104 7.27 1.83 -0.15
CA LEU A 104 7.19 1.67 -1.60
C LEU A 104 7.78 0.33 -2.07
N ALA A 105 8.80 -0.19 -1.39
CA ALA A 105 9.31 -1.54 -1.66
C ALA A 105 8.26 -2.62 -1.38
N ALA A 106 7.50 -2.46 -0.27
CA ALA A 106 6.40 -3.37 0.06
C ALA A 106 5.28 -3.31 -0.99
N LEU A 107 4.89 -2.11 -1.41
CA LEU A 107 3.92 -1.94 -2.49
C LEU A 107 4.40 -2.59 -3.79
N SER A 108 5.67 -2.40 -4.15
CA SER A 108 6.24 -2.99 -5.36
C SER A 108 6.23 -4.52 -5.30
N GLU A 109 6.61 -5.10 -4.17
CA GLU A 109 6.55 -6.55 -3.97
C GLU A 109 5.12 -7.08 -4.14
N VAL A 110 4.14 -6.42 -3.53
CA VAL A 110 2.72 -6.81 -3.64
C VAL A 110 2.20 -6.67 -5.07
N ALA A 111 2.53 -5.57 -5.76
CA ALA A 111 2.01 -5.29 -7.09
C ALA A 111 2.63 -6.17 -8.19
N TRP A 112 3.89 -6.60 -8.02
CA TRP A 112 4.63 -7.38 -9.01
C TRP A 112 4.64 -8.88 -8.74
N SER A 113 4.39 -9.28 -7.49
CA SER A 113 4.37 -10.70 -7.13
C SER A 113 3.02 -11.32 -7.44
N ASN A 114 3.05 -12.59 -7.85
CA ASN A 114 1.85 -13.40 -7.97
C ASN A 114 1.44 -14.00 -6.61
N PHE A 115 0.52 -14.97 -6.60
CA PHE A 115 -0.01 -15.67 -5.41
C PHE A 115 1.05 -16.32 -4.48
N HIS A 116 2.31 -16.40 -4.89
CA HIS A 116 3.39 -17.06 -4.18
C HIS A 116 4.42 -16.06 -3.62
N ARG A 117 3.93 -14.99 -2.98
CA ARG A 117 4.83 -14.06 -2.30
C ARG A 117 5.65 -14.75 -1.22
N THR A 118 6.86 -14.25 -1.00
CA THR A 118 7.70 -14.68 0.11
C THR A 118 7.12 -14.22 1.45
N SER A 119 7.62 -14.77 2.56
CA SER A 119 7.22 -14.31 3.89
C SER A 119 7.69 -12.87 4.13
N TYR A 120 7.04 -12.18 5.09
CA TYR A 120 7.45 -10.83 5.48
C TYR A 120 8.91 -10.79 5.94
N ASP A 121 9.38 -11.79 6.68
CA ASP A 121 10.78 -11.83 7.17
C ASP A 121 11.77 -11.95 6.01
N GLN A 122 11.48 -12.76 5.01
CA GLN A 122 12.29 -12.86 3.80
C GLN A 122 12.26 -11.58 2.96
N PHE A 123 11.14 -10.88 2.94
CA PHE A 123 11.04 -9.57 2.31
C PHE A 123 11.93 -8.55 3.05
N VAL A 124 11.84 -8.47 4.38
CA VAL A 124 12.66 -7.59 5.20
C VAL A 124 14.14 -7.86 4.98
N GLU A 125 14.57 -9.12 5.02
CA GLU A 125 15.96 -9.51 4.75
C GLU A 125 16.47 -8.98 3.40
N ARG A 126 15.66 -9.10 2.34
CA ARG A 126 16.02 -8.55 1.01
C ARG A 126 16.10 -7.03 1.01
N VAL A 127 15.19 -6.35 1.69
CA VAL A 127 15.23 -4.89 1.80
C VAL A 127 16.49 -4.45 2.54
N GLU A 128 16.77 -5.02 3.70
CA GLU A 128 17.96 -4.69 4.51
C GLU A 128 19.28 -4.98 3.78
N THR A 129 19.35 -6.11 3.08
CA THR A 129 20.62 -6.51 2.43
C THR A 129 20.84 -5.89 1.06
N SER A 130 19.80 -5.46 0.37
CA SER A 130 19.88 -5.03 -1.03
C SER A 130 19.43 -3.59 -1.26
N LEU A 131 18.31 -3.16 -0.66
CA LEU A 131 17.75 -1.84 -0.92
C LEU A 131 18.32 -0.76 0.00
N LEU A 132 18.46 -1.02 1.30
CA LEU A 132 18.96 0.00 2.23
C LEU A 132 20.38 0.45 1.86
N PRO A 133 21.32 -0.42 1.47
CA PRO A 133 22.64 0.03 0.99
C PRO A 133 22.56 0.93 -0.25
N LEU A 134 21.56 0.74 -1.12
CA LEU A 134 21.33 1.63 -2.26
C LEU A 134 20.76 2.98 -1.82
N TYR A 135 19.84 2.99 -0.85
CA TYR A 135 19.27 4.23 -0.30
C TYR A 135 20.37 5.05 0.41
N ASP A 136 21.22 4.40 1.18
CA ASP A 136 22.38 5.05 1.85
C ASP A 136 23.35 5.63 0.83
N SER A 137 23.69 4.86 -0.21
CA SER A 137 24.59 5.31 -1.29
C SER A 137 24.02 6.49 -2.09
N ALA A 138 22.70 6.57 -2.21
CA ALA A 138 22.00 7.65 -2.91
C ALA A 138 21.61 8.81 -1.99
N GLU A 139 21.98 8.75 -0.71
CA GLU A 139 21.63 9.73 0.33
C GLU A 139 20.11 9.97 0.44
N TYR A 140 19.30 8.90 0.24
CA TYR A 140 17.86 8.98 0.38
C TYR A 140 17.45 9.05 1.85
N ASN A 141 16.49 9.93 2.14
CA ASN A 141 15.86 10.00 3.44
C ASN A 141 14.73 8.96 3.54
N TYR A 142 14.92 7.92 4.33
CA TYR A 142 13.92 6.86 4.53
C TYR A 142 13.66 6.61 6.03
N ALA A 143 12.57 5.93 6.35
CA ALA A 143 12.21 5.58 7.72
C ALA A 143 13.01 4.36 8.19
N ASP A 144 14.21 4.57 8.73
CA ASP A 144 15.11 3.52 9.21
C ASP A 144 14.55 2.70 10.38
N TYR A 145 13.64 3.29 11.15
CA TYR A 145 12.93 2.63 12.25
C TYR A 145 11.79 1.70 11.79
N ALA A 146 11.45 1.67 10.51
CA ALA A 146 10.33 0.87 10.00
C ALA A 146 10.49 -0.64 10.26
N PHE A 147 11.75 -1.10 10.42
CA PHE A 147 12.09 -2.48 10.73
C PHE A 147 12.11 -2.77 12.24
N GLN A 148 12.13 -1.73 13.09
CA GLN A 148 12.24 -1.83 14.55
C GLN A 148 10.86 -1.93 15.22
N ASN A 149 9.79 -1.69 14.51
CA ASN A 149 8.44 -1.72 15.06
C ASN A 149 8.00 -3.17 15.27
N PRO A 150 7.54 -3.54 16.48
CA PRO A 150 6.97 -4.87 16.69
C PRO A 150 5.75 -5.07 15.78
N PRO A 151 5.43 -6.32 15.44
CA PRO A 151 4.22 -6.61 14.67
C PRO A 151 3.00 -6.04 15.40
N ILE A 152 2.11 -5.39 14.66
CA ILE A 152 0.78 -5.07 15.14
C ILE A 152 0.04 -6.41 15.21
N GLU A 153 -0.39 -6.79 16.40
CA GLU A 153 -1.28 -7.92 16.63
C GLU A 153 -2.67 -7.65 16.05
#